data_1edb8a35920b3b95d83c6301658d789b
#
_entry.id   1edb8a35920b3b95d83c6301658d789b
#
_cell.length_a   1.000
_cell.length_b   1.000
_cell.length_c   1.000
_cell.angle_alpha   90.00
_cell.angle_beta   90.00
_cell.angle_gamma   90.00
#
_symmetry.space_group_name_H-M   'P 1'
#
loop_
_entity.id
_entity.type
_entity.pdbx_description
1 polymer ?
#
loop_
_entity_poly.entity_id
_entity_poly.type
_entity_poly.pdbx_seq_one_letter_code
_entity_poly.pdbx_strand_id
1 'polypeptide(L)'
;DLYVPLVKAVDARHFPLLIGASLLGVGAFKLLRIANAWVLGPLLGVAVATLAGVPLSALPAWVVNGGQLLIGCALGCRFSREFFRAAPRFMAVAGLTAAMSIVLAFAFAALLGLVSAVPLPTLALATAPGGVSEMCITAKVLQLGVPLVTVCHVLRVVVLTVGAQWSFAVFRRLVAA
;
A
#
# COMPACT_ATOMS: atom_id res chain seq x y z
N ASP A 1 -23.85 -6.86 1.92
CA ASP A 1 -22.61 -7.68 2.10
C ASP A 1 -21.50 -7.13 1.23
N LEU A 2 -20.59 -6.34 1.85
CA LEU A 2 -19.40 -5.76 1.20
C LEU A 2 -18.26 -6.78 1.03
N TYR A 3 -18.46 -8.00 1.52
CA TYR A 3 -17.47 -9.07 1.42
C TYR A 3 -17.67 -9.87 0.14
N VAL A 4 -16.81 -9.66 -0.83
CA VAL A 4 -16.72 -10.50 -2.03
C VAL A 4 -15.49 -11.41 -1.85
N PRO A 5 -15.66 -12.74 -1.71
CA PRO A 5 -14.54 -13.67 -1.60
C PRO A 5 -13.83 -13.75 -2.97
N LEU A 6 -12.78 -12.97 -3.15
CA LEU A 6 -11.90 -13.04 -4.31
C LEU A 6 -10.96 -14.25 -4.16
N VAL A 7 -11.50 -15.47 -4.28
CA VAL A 7 -10.68 -16.68 -4.40
C VAL A 7 -10.28 -16.81 -5.87
N LYS A 8 -9.22 -16.13 -6.28
CA LYS A 8 -8.57 -16.45 -7.56
C LYS A 8 -7.74 -17.72 -7.33
N ALA A 9 -8.06 -18.77 -8.10
CA ALA A 9 -7.24 -19.99 -8.12
C ALA A 9 -5.85 -19.67 -8.68
N VAL A 10 -4.82 -20.34 -8.15
CA VAL A 10 -3.47 -20.28 -8.69
C VAL A 10 -3.45 -21.10 -9.98
N ASP A 11 -3.40 -20.46 -11.13
CA ASP A 11 -3.33 -21.11 -12.43
C ASP A 11 -1.98 -20.83 -13.09
N ALA A 12 -1.16 -21.87 -13.22
CA ALA A 12 0.18 -21.77 -13.78
C ALA A 12 0.19 -21.26 -15.24
N ARG A 13 -0.89 -21.45 -15.99
CA ARG A 13 -1.00 -21.00 -17.40
C ARG A 13 -1.09 -19.47 -17.52
N HIS A 14 -1.68 -18.81 -16.54
CA HIS A 14 -1.88 -17.35 -16.56
C HIS A 14 -0.78 -16.60 -15.78
N PHE A 15 0.18 -17.32 -15.19
CA PHE A 15 1.31 -16.73 -14.48
C PHE A 15 2.23 -15.85 -15.36
N PRO A 16 2.56 -16.25 -16.62
CA PRO A 16 3.34 -15.39 -17.52
C PRO A 16 2.62 -14.07 -17.85
N LEU A 17 1.29 -14.09 -17.95
CA LEU A 17 0.49 -12.87 -18.20
C LEU A 17 0.57 -11.91 -17.01
N LEU A 18 0.58 -12.42 -15.79
CA LEU A 18 0.75 -11.61 -14.58
C LEU A 18 2.12 -10.93 -14.57
N ILE A 19 3.19 -11.68 -14.88
CA ILE A 19 4.54 -11.14 -14.98
C ILE A 19 4.62 -10.10 -16.10
N GLY A 20 4.07 -10.40 -17.27
CA GLY A 20 4.03 -9.50 -18.42
C GLY A 20 3.33 -8.17 -18.11
N ALA A 21 2.14 -8.22 -17.51
CA ALA A 21 1.38 -7.04 -17.09
C ALA A 21 2.16 -6.20 -16.06
N SER A 22 2.84 -6.88 -15.10
CA SER A 22 3.67 -6.23 -14.09
C SER A 22 4.87 -5.52 -14.70
N LEU A 23 5.61 -6.18 -15.61
CA LEU A 23 6.77 -5.61 -16.28
C LEU A 23 6.42 -4.48 -17.24
N LEU A 24 5.32 -4.59 -17.97
CA LEU A 24 4.79 -3.52 -18.81
C LEU A 24 4.44 -2.29 -17.99
N GLY A 25 3.80 -2.49 -16.83
CA GLY A 25 3.53 -1.41 -15.87
C GLY A 25 4.81 -0.73 -15.40
N VAL A 26 5.83 -1.50 -14.99
CA VAL A 26 7.15 -0.95 -14.59
C VAL A 26 7.80 -0.17 -15.74
N GLY A 27 7.77 -0.72 -16.96
CA GLY A 27 8.32 -0.07 -18.14
C GLY A 27 7.66 1.27 -18.44
N ALA A 28 6.33 1.33 -18.43
CA ALA A 28 5.56 2.55 -18.64
C ALA A 28 5.89 3.62 -17.59
N PHE A 29 5.95 3.25 -16.30
CA PHE A 29 6.27 4.19 -15.21
C PHE A 29 7.73 4.66 -15.23
N LYS A 30 8.67 3.80 -15.66
CA LYS A 30 10.06 4.22 -15.87
C LYS A 30 10.18 5.20 -17.04
N LEU A 31 9.48 4.96 -18.13
CA LEU A 31 9.45 5.85 -19.29
C LEU A 31 8.88 7.23 -18.92
N LEU A 32 7.85 7.26 -18.09
CA LEU A 32 7.23 8.48 -17.55
C LEU A 32 8.06 9.13 -16.42
N ARG A 33 9.21 8.54 -16.04
CA ARG A 33 10.09 9.00 -14.95
C ARG A 33 9.38 9.22 -13.61
N ILE A 34 8.35 8.42 -13.34
CA ILE A 34 7.62 8.48 -12.09
C ILE A 34 8.43 7.75 -11.02
N ALA A 35 8.59 8.38 -9.84
CA ALA A 35 9.26 7.72 -8.72
C ALA A 35 8.46 6.49 -8.28
N ASN A 36 9.18 5.52 -7.71
CA ASN A 36 8.58 4.26 -7.25
C ASN A 36 7.95 3.40 -8.37
N ALA A 37 8.50 3.47 -9.60
CA ALA A 37 8.02 2.67 -10.73
C ALA A 37 7.96 1.16 -10.43
N TRP A 38 8.83 0.65 -9.57
CA TRP A 38 8.86 -0.76 -9.15
C TRP A 38 7.69 -1.18 -8.24
N VAL A 39 7.03 -0.24 -7.58
CA VAL A 39 5.85 -0.50 -6.73
C VAL A 39 4.57 -0.15 -7.48
N LEU A 40 4.50 1.07 -8.04
CA LEU A 40 3.31 1.55 -8.73
C LEU A 40 3.08 0.87 -10.09
N GLY A 41 4.18 0.52 -10.78
CA GLY A 41 4.12 -0.13 -12.10
C GLY A 41 3.35 -1.45 -12.08
N PRO A 42 3.80 -2.45 -11.27
CA PRO A 42 3.09 -3.72 -11.17
C PRO A 42 1.66 -3.55 -10.64
N LEU A 43 1.46 -2.69 -9.66
CA LEU A 43 0.16 -2.44 -9.04
C LEU A 43 -0.86 -1.93 -10.06
N LEU A 44 -0.52 -0.89 -10.81
CA LEU A 44 -1.42 -0.33 -11.82
C LEU A 44 -1.47 -1.17 -13.08
N GLY A 45 -0.35 -1.77 -13.51
CA GLY A 45 -0.32 -2.67 -14.66
C GLY A 45 -1.25 -3.87 -14.49
N VAL A 46 -1.20 -4.52 -13.33
CA VAL A 46 -2.09 -5.63 -12.99
C VAL A 46 -3.54 -5.16 -12.82
N ALA A 47 -3.77 -4.00 -12.19
CA ALA A 47 -5.11 -3.44 -12.02
C ALA A 47 -5.77 -3.16 -13.38
N VAL A 48 -5.07 -2.51 -14.30
CA VAL A 48 -5.56 -2.23 -15.66
C VAL A 48 -5.81 -3.52 -16.43
N ALA A 49 -4.90 -4.50 -16.38
CA ALA A 49 -5.11 -5.78 -17.03
C ALA A 49 -6.33 -6.53 -16.48
N THR A 50 -6.56 -6.45 -15.16
CA THR A 50 -7.74 -7.04 -14.50
C THR A 50 -9.03 -6.34 -14.96
N LEU A 51 -9.02 -5.01 -15.05
CA LEU A 51 -10.16 -4.23 -15.56
C LEU A 51 -10.44 -4.49 -17.04
N ALA A 52 -9.40 -4.77 -17.82
CA ALA A 52 -9.53 -5.18 -19.23
C ALA A 52 -10.03 -6.63 -19.40
N GLY A 53 -10.35 -7.33 -18.31
CA GLY A 53 -10.88 -8.70 -18.35
C GLY A 53 -9.83 -9.77 -18.63
N VAL A 54 -8.52 -9.44 -18.56
CA VAL A 54 -7.46 -10.44 -18.75
C VAL A 54 -7.47 -11.43 -17.58
N PRO A 55 -7.54 -12.75 -17.82
CA PRO A 55 -7.52 -13.74 -16.77
C PRO A 55 -6.12 -13.81 -16.15
N LEU A 56 -5.93 -13.17 -15.01
CA LEU A 56 -4.68 -13.18 -14.27
C LEU A 56 -4.73 -14.22 -13.15
N SER A 57 -3.62 -14.92 -12.94
CA SER A 57 -3.44 -15.87 -11.85
C SER A 57 -3.22 -15.17 -10.52
N ALA A 58 -3.63 -15.82 -9.43
CA ALA A 58 -3.18 -15.42 -8.10
C ALA A 58 -1.72 -15.84 -7.87
N LEU A 59 -1.01 -15.09 -7.03
CA LEU A 59 0.33 -15.48 -6.57
C LEU A 59 0.22 -16.61 -5.53
N PRO A 60 1.05 -17.65 -5.62
CA PRO A 60 1.13 -18.66 -4.59
C PRO A 60 1.51 -18.05 -3.23
N ALA A 61 0.92 -18.55 -2.14
CA ALA A 61 1.14 -17.99 -0.80
C ALA A 61 2.62 -18.00 -0.38
N TRP A 62 3.39 -19.03 -0.79
CA TRP A 62 4.82 -19.10 -0.46
C TRP A 62 5.65 -18.00 -1.12
N VAL A 63 5.28 -17.56 -2.34
CA VAL A 63 5.94 -16.41 -3.02
C VAL A 63 5.66 -15.12 -2.26
N VAL A 64 4.39 -14.91 -1.86
CA VAL A 64 3.99 -13.73 -1.09
C VAL A 64 4.69 -13.70 0.26
N ASN A 65 4.69 -14.81 0.99
CA ASN A 65 5.34 -14.91 2.29
C ASN A 65 6.87 -14.75 2.17
N GLY A 66 7.48 -15.32 1.14
CA GLY A 66 8.91 -15.15 0.85
C GLY A 66 9.27 -13.69 0.57
N GLY A 67 8.46 -12.99 -0.23
CA GLY A 67 8.62 -11.56 -0.49
C GLY A 67 8.52 -10.71 0.79
N GLN A 68 7.53 -10.99 1.64
CA GLN A 68 7.37 -10.30 2.93
C GLN A 68 8.56 -10.54 3.87
N LEU A 69 9.06 -11.78 3.92
CA LEU A 69 10.24 -12.13 4.71
C LEU A 69 11.48 -11.34 4.22
N LEU A 70 11.70 -11.28 2.92
CA LEU A 70 12.83 -10.53 2.33
C LEU A 70 12.73 -9.03 2.64
N ILE A 71 11.54 -8.45 2.54
CA ILE A 71 11.31 -7.04 2.90
C ILE A 71 11.58 -6.83 4.39
N GLY A 72 11.09 -7.72 5.26
CA GLY A 72 11.34 -7.67 6.70
C GLY A 72 12.82 -7.74 7.03
N CYS A 73 13.57 -8.67 6.43
CA CYS A 73 15.01 -8.77 6.60
C CYS A 73 15.75 -7.51 6.09
N ALA A 74 15.40 -7.02 4.91
CA ALA A 74 16.03 -5.82 4.35
C ALA A 74 15.80 -4.56 5.20
N LEU A 75 14.64 -4.43 5.82
CA LEU A 75 14.35 -3.36 6.77
C LEU A 75 15.07 -3.59 8.10
N GLY A 76 15.03 -4.82 8.62
CA GLY A 76 15.67 -5.17 9.89
C GLY A 76 17.18 -4.96 9.89
N CYS A 77 17.86 -5.27 8.80
CA CYS A 77 19.31 -5.06 8.64
C CYS A 77 19.73 -3.57 8.68
N ARG A 78 18.78 -2.64 8.50
CA ARG A 78 19.08 -1.20 8.61
C ARG A 78 19.17 -0.69 10.05
N PHE A 79 18.68 -1.47 11.01
CA PHE A 79 18.74 -1.11 12.42
C PHE A 79 20.08 -1.57 13.04
N SER A 80 20.96 -0.62 13.36
CA SER A 80 22.21 -0.86 14.09
C SER A 80 22.05 -0.51 15.57
N ARG A 81 22.88 -1.13 16.44
CA ARG A 81 22.91 -0.75 17.86
C ARG A 81 23.28 0.72 18.07
N GLU A 82 24.11 1.26 17.20
CA GLU A 82 24.52 2.67 17.22
C GLU A 82 23.35 3.59 16.95
N PHE A 83 22.45 3.22 16.02
CA PHE A 83 21.22 3.98 15.73
C PHE A 83 20.35 4.10 17.00
N PHE A 84 20.15 3.01 17.74
CA PHE A 84 19.34 3.03 18.96
C PHE A 84 19.97 3.87 20.09
N ARG A 85 21.30 3.92 20.16
CA ARG A 85 22.02 4.72 21.16
C ARG A 85 22.13 6.20 20.77
N ALA A 86 22.27 6.50 19.48
CA ALA A 86 22.46 7.87 19.00
C ALA A 86 21.18 8.69 18.92
N ALA A 87 20.02 8.04 18.76
CA ALA A 87 18.79 8.74 18.46
C ALA A 87 17.56 8.38 19.35
N PRO A 88 17.68 8.33 20.70
CA PRO A 88 16.54 7.99 21.55
C PRO A 88 15.41 9.02 21.46
N ARG A 89 15.75 10.30 21.29
CA ARG A 89 14.77 11.38 21.07
C ARG A 89 14.04 11.23 19.73
N PHE A 90 14.76 10.85 18.69
CA PHE A 90 14.16 10.59 17.38
C PHE A 90 13.15 9.43 17.44
N MET A 91 13.49 8.36 18.15
CA MET A 91 12.58 7.21 18.34
C MET A 91 11.33 7.60 19.13
N ALA A 92 11.47 8.40 20.18
CA ALA A 92 10.34 8.91 20.95
C ALA A 92 9.41 9.79 20.09
N VAL A 93 9.99 10.71 19.32
CA VAL A 93 9.23 11.58 18.40
C VAL A 93 8.56 10.75 17.30
N ALA A 94 9.27 9.79 16.71
CA ALA A 94 8.71 8.89 15.70
C ALA A 94 7.55 8.04 16.26
N GLY A 95 7.69 7.53 17.49
CA GLY A 95 6.63 6.82 18.19
C GLY A 95 5.41 7.71 18.45
N LEU A 96 5.64 8.93 18.91
CA LEU A 96 4.57 9.90 19.17
C LEU A 96 3.82 10.28 17.87
N THR A 97 4.56 10.56 16.79
CA THR A 97 3.95 10.88 15.49
C THR A 97 3.18 9.70 14.91
N ALA A 98 3.67 8.46 15.08
CA ALA A 98 2.93 7.27 14.69
C ALA A 98 1.64 7.11 15.51
N ALA A 99 1.70 7.28 16.83
CA ALA A 99 0.52 7.22 17.69
C ALA A 99 -0.51 8.31 17.32
N MET A 100 -0.06 9.55 17.10
CA MET A 100 -0.93 10.63 16.64
C MET A 100 -1.57 10.33 15.28
N SER A 101 -0.81 9.74 14.35
CA SER A 101 -1.35 9.36 13.04
C SER A 101 -2.45 8.30 13.16
N ILE A 102 -2.30 7.34 14.07
CA ILE A 102 -3.32 6.31 14.33
C ILE A 102 -4.59 6.95 14.91
N VAL A 103 -4.44 7.81 15.91
CA VAL A 103 -5.58 8.52 16.54
C VAL A 103 -6.32 9.38 15.50
N LEU A 104 -5.58 10.12 14.68
CA LEU A 104 -6.15 10.97 13.64
C LEU A 104 -6.87 10.14 12.57
N ALA A 105 -6.30 9.01 12.15
CA ALA A 105 -6.93 8.10 11.20
C ALA A 105 -8.23 7.50 11.77
N PHE A 106 -8.23 7.13 13.06
CA PHE A 106 -9.43 6.61 13.70
C PHE A 106 -10.52 7.69 13.87
N ALA A 107 -10.13 8.91 14.25
CA ALA A 107 -11.06 10.05 14.32
C ALA A 107 -11.66 10.35 12.95
N PHE A 108 -10.86 10.31 11.89
CA PHE A 108 -11.31 10.49 10.52
C PHE A 108 -12.25 9.36 10.07
N ALA A 109 -11.94 8.10 10.43
CA ALA A 109 -12.85 6.97 10.18
C ALA A 109 -14.20 7.14 10.89
N ALA A 110 -14.19 7.60 12.15
CA ALA A 110 -15.40 7.87 12.89
C ALA A 110 -16.24 8.99 12.24
N LEU A 111 -15.58 10.06 11.79
CA LEU A 111 -16.25 11.15 11.06
C LEU A 111 -16.87 10.66 9.74
N LEU A 112 -16.16 9.85 8.97
CA LEU A 112 -16.69 9.24 7.76
C LEU A 112 -17.87 8.31 8.06
N GLY A 113 -17.84 7.60 9.19
CA GLY A 113 -18.92 6.75 9.64
C GLY A 113 -20.24 7.49 9.94
N LEU A 114 -20.16 8.80 10.23
CA LEU A 114 -21.36 9.62 10.40
C LEU A 114 -22.07 9.95 9.08
N VAL A 115 -21.32 9.94 7.98
CA VAL A 115 -21.78 10.34 6.64
C VAL A 115 -22.02 9.13 5.73
N SER A 116 -21.37 8.02 6.01
CA SER A 116 -21.42 6.80 5.19
C SER A 116 -22.09 5.65 5.93
N ALA A 117 -22.82 4.80 5.20
CA ALA A 117 -23.43 3.58 5.73
C ALA A 117 -22.42 2.40 5.84
N VAL A 118 -21.11 2.68 5.75
CA VAL A 118 -20.05 1.66 5.82
C VAL A 118 -19.71 1.36 7.28
N PRO A 119 -19.55 0.09 7.68
CA PRO A 119 -19.20 -0.28 9.04
C PRO A 119 -17.89 0.38 9.50
N LEU A 120 -17.89 0.92 10.71
CA LEU A 120 -16.74 1.62 11.31
C LEU A 120 -15.41 0.81 11.25
N PRO A 121 -15.40 -0.53 11.51
CA PRO A 121 -14.17 -1.31 11.38
C PRO A 121 -13.59 -1.30 9.97
N THR A 122 -14.43 -1.31 8.94
CA THR A 122 -13.98 -1.22 7.54
C THR A 122 -13.36 0.14 7.25
N LEU A 123 -13.98 1.23 7.72
CA LEU A 123 -13.44 2.58 7.57
C LEU A 123 -12.15 2.77 8.35
N ALA A 124 -12.06 2.24 9.57
CA ALA A 124 -10.85 2.28 10.38
C ALA A 124 -9.67 1.59 9.68
N LEU A 125 -9.90 0.39 9.10
CA LEU A 125 -8.88 -0.30 8.30
C LEU A 125 -8.54 0.45 7.00
N ALA A 126 -9.51 1.06 6.34
CA ALA A 126 -9.31 1.79 5.11
C ALA A 126 -8.48 3.07 5.30
N THR A 127 -8.60 3.73 6.47
CA THR A 127 -7.88 4.97 6.78
C THR A 127 -6.61 4.76 7.58
N ALA A 128 -6.43 3.60 8.22
CA ALA A 128 -5.28 3.29 9.07
C ALA A 128 -3.93 3.46 8.33
N PRO A 129 -2.92 4.07 8.97
CA PRO A 129 -1.58 4.13 8.42
C PRO A 129 -0.92 2.76 8.50
N GLY A 130 -0.93 1.99 7.39
CA GLY A 130 -0.38 0.63 7.36
C GLY A 130 -0.04 0.19 5.95
N GLY A 131 0.57 -1.00 5.83
CA GLY A 131 0.85 -1.64 4.54
C GLY A 131 -0.44 -2.10 3.85
N VAL A 132 -0.48 -2.01 2.52
CA VAL A 132 -1.67 -2.43 1.74
C VAL A 132 -1.96 -3.91 1.96
N SER A 133 -0.91 -4.75 1.91
CA SER A 133 -1.02 -6.21 2.07
C SER A 133 -1.54 -6.62 3.44
N GLU A 134 -0.99 -6.03 4.50
CA GLU A 134 -1.35 -6.34 5.89
C GLU A 134 -2.81 -5.94 6.19
N MET A 135 -3.20 -4.75 5.74
CA MET A 135 -4.57 -4.26 5.96
C MET A 135 -5.60 -5.04 5.14
N CYS A 136 -5.25 -5.44 3.91
CA CYS A 136 -6.12 -6.31 3.11
C CYS A 136 -6.26 -7.71 3.70
N ILE A 137 -5.18 -8.29 4.24
CA ILE A 137 -5.24 -9.59 4.93
C ILE A 137 -6.10 -9.49 6.19
N THR A 138 -5.90 -8.44 6.99
CA THR A 138 -6.71 -8.20 8.20
C THR A 138 -8.19 -8.01 7.86
N ALA A 139 -8.50 -7.23 6.82
CA ALA A 139 -9.87 -7.06 6.34
C ALA A 139 -10.49 -8.39 5.89
N LYS A 140 -9.70 -9.24 5.22
CA LYS A 140 -10.14 -10.59 4.80
C LYS A 140 -10.43 -11.51 5.99
N VAL A 141 -9.56 -11.53 6.99
CA VAL A 141 -9.71 -12.36 8.20
C VAL A 141 -10.93 -11.92 9.01
N LEU A 142 -11.16 -10.61 9.11
CA LEU A 142 -12.30 -10.02 9.82
C LEU A 142 -13.58 -9.98 8.98
N GLN A 143 -13.58 -10.51 7.76
CA GLN A 143 -14.72 -10.52 6.82
C GLN A 143 -15.29 -9.11 6.56
N LEU A 144 -14.41 -8.11 6.50
CA LEU A 144 -14.76 -6.73 6.22
C LEU A 144 -14.69 -6.41 4.71
N GLY A 145 -15.05 -5.19 4.32
CA GLY A 145 -15.05 -4.74 2.94
C GLY A 145 -13.65 -4.66 2.30
N VAL A 146 -13.03 -5.81 2.00
CA VAL A 146 -11.69 -5.91 1.40
C VAL A 146 -11.50 -5.03 0.15
N PRO A 147 -12.46 -4.97 -0.82
CA PRO A 147 -12.30 -4.10 -1.98
C PRO A 147 -12.17 -2.63 -1.62
N LEU A 148 -12.99 -2.15 -0.68
CA LEU A 148 -12.95 -0.76 -0.23
C LEU A 148 -11.62 -0.44 0.44
N VAL A 149 -11.17 -1.29 1.37
CA VAL A 149 -9.88 -1.13 2.06
C VAL A 149 -8.74 -1.10 1.05
N THR A 150 -8.74 -2.01 0.08
CA THR A 150 -7.71 -2.06 -0.99
C THR A 150 -7.69 -0.78 -1.81
N VAL A 151 -8.84 -0.33 -2.29
CA VAL A 151 -8.93 0.90 -3.12
C VAL A 151 -8.45 2.12 -2.34
N CYS A 152 -8.85 2.29 -1.10
CA CYS A 152 -8.39 3.42 -0.26
C CYS A 152 -6.88 3.40 -0.06
N HIS A 153 -6.28 2.25 0.21
CA HIS A 153 -4.83 2.14 0.39
C HIS A 153 -4.07 2.37 -0.92
N VAL A 154 -4.55 1.82 -2.05
CA VAL A 154 -3.95 2.04 -3.38
C VAL A 154 -4.00 3.53 -3.73
N LEU A 155 -5.18 4.15 -3.59
CA LEU A 155 -5.36 5.58 -3.85
C LEU A 155 -4.41 6.42 -2.99
N ARG A 156 -4.30 6.10 -1.70
CA ARG A 156 -3.37 6.76 -0.79
C ARG A 156 -1.92 6.65 -1.27
N VAL A 157 -1.47 5.45 -1.65
CA VAL A 157 -0.09 5.25 -2.14
C VAL A 157 0.16 6.07 -3.40
N VAL A 158 -0.79 6.10 -4.34
CA VAL A 158 -0.68 6.91 -5.57
C VAL A 158 -0.63 8.39 -5.23
N VAL A 159 -1.59 8.90 -4.44
CA VAL A 159 -1.67 10.32 -4.07
C VAL A 159 -0.44 10.76 -3.30
N LEU A 160 0.03 9.98 -2.33
CA LEU A 160 1.23 10.33 -1.55
C LEU A 160 2.49 10.30 -2.41
N THR A 161 2.64 9.32 -3.32
CA THR A 161 3.83 9.21 -4.16
C THR A 161 3.91 10.36 -5.16
N VAL A 162 2.81 10.69 -5.81
CA VAL A 162 2.74 11.80 -6.78
C VAL A 162 2.77 13.15 -6.05
N GLY A 163 1.99 13.28 -4.97
CA GLY A 163 1.88 14.50 -4.19
C GLY A 163 3.18 14.90 -3.49
N ALA A 164 3.93 13.93 -2.95
CA ALA A 164 5.21 14.19 -2.31
C ALA A 164 6.25 14.76 -3.30
N GLN A 165 6.27 14.26 -4.52
CA GLN A 165 7.17 14.79 -5.55
C GLN A 165 6.82 16.23 -5.92
N TRP A 166 5.55 16.51 -6.05
CA TRP A 166 5.07 17.83 -6.41
C TRP A 166 5.31 18.86 -5.30
N SER A 167 4.98 18.52 -4.06
CA SER A 167 5.24 19.37 -2.89
C SER A 167 6.72 19.63 -2.68
N PHE A 168 7.58 18.62 -2.87
CA PHE A 168 9.02 18.81 -2.78
C PHE A 168 9.56 19.73 -3.90
N ALA A 169 9.04 19.59 -5.13
CA ALA A 169 9.41 20.46 -6.25
C ALA A 169 9.01 21.93 -6.00
N VAL A 170 7.82 22.15 -5.44
CA VAL A 170 7.34 23.50 -5.07
C VAL A 170 8.17 24.08 -3.91
N PHE A 171 8.41 23.29 -2.86
CA PHE A 171 9.22 23.71 -1.71
C PHE A 171 10.64 24.11 -2.13
N ARG A 172 11.28 23.34 -3.00
CA ARG A 172 12.61 23.65 -3.52
C ARG A 172 12.64 24.95 -4.31
N ARG A 173 11.57 25.30 -5.04
CA ARG A 173 11.47 26.58 -5.75
C ARG A 173 11.32 27.76 -4.79
N LEU A 174 10.58 27.56 -3.68
CA LEU A 174 10.36 28.61 -2.67
C LEU A 174 11.61 28.89 -1.82
N VAL A 175 12.44 27.87 -1.58
CA VAL A 175 13.68 28.02 -0.79
C VAL A 175 14.86 28.50 -1.63
N ALA A 176 14.80 28.34 -2.97
CA ALA A 176 15.83 28.79 -3.91
C ALA A 176 15.57 30.21 -4.45
N ALA A 177 14.47 30.84 -4.08
CA ALA A 177 14.14 32.26 -4.34
C ALA A 177 14.41 33.12 -3.11
#